data_990fe4d98ad34032d7ab3ba7c621eacb
#
_entry.id   990fe4d98ad34032d7ab3ba7c621eacb
#
_cell.length_a   1.000
_cell.length_b   1.000
_cell.length_c   1.000
_cell.angle_alpha   90.00
_cell.angle_beta   90.00
_cell.angle_gamma   90.00
#
_symmetry.space_group_name_H-M   'P 1'
#
loop_
_entity.id
_entity.type
_entity.pdbx_description
1 polymer ?
#
loop_
_entity_poly.entity_id
_entity_poly.type
_entity_poly.pdbx_seq_one_letter_code
_entity_poly.pdbx_strand_id
1 'polypeptide(L)'
;MERASQEAIATLDESFFRVRFDRLTATEKRYLRAMAELGPGAHRSGDIAGALGKPVTALAVLRQSLILKGMIWSPSHGDTAFTVPLFDDFMKRIMPGDDWKTE
;
A
#
# COMPACT_ATOMS: atom_id res chain seq x y z
N MET A 1 -17.90 -10.56 -25.03
CA MET A 1 -17.23 -9.27 -25.01
C MET A 1 -16.84 -8.79 -23.64
N GLU A 2 -17.77 -8.75 -22.72
CA GLU A 2 -17.46 -8.27 -21.36
C GLU A 2 -16.42 -9.13 -20.66
N ARG A 3 -16.48 -10.44 -20.82
CA ARG A 3 -15.52 -11.36 -20.22
C ARG A 3 -14.10 -11.11 -20.71
N ALA A 4 -13.93 -10.94 -22.00
CA ALA A 4 -12.62 -10.68 -22.58
C ALA A 4 -12.05 -9.35 -22.08
N SER A 5 -12.91 -8.33 -21.96
CA SER A 5 -12.49 -7.03 -21.44
C SER A 5 -12.06 -7.13 -19.98
N GLN A 6 -12.78 -7.88 -19.17
CA GLN A 6 -12.45 -8.06 -17.76
C GLN A 6 -11.13 -8.79 -17.60
N GLU A 7 -10.88 -9.81 -18.40
CA GLU A 7 -9.62 -10.53 -18.35
C GLU A 7 -8.45 -9.65 -18.76
N ALA A 8 -8.62 -8.84 -19.79
CA ALA A 8 -7.58 -7.92 -20.25
C ALA A 8 -7.28 -6.86 -19.20
N ILE A 9 -8.31 -6.31 -18.57
CA ILE A 9 -8.15 -5.32 -17.51
C ILE A 9 -7.43 -5.94 -16.32
N ALA A 10 -7.81 -7.13 -15.90
CA ALA A 10 -7.17 -7.82 -14.78
C ALA A 10 -5.69 -8.08 -15.03
N THR A 11 -5.34 -8.47 -16.26
CA THR A 11 -3.94 -8.73 -16.63
C THR A 11 -3.13 -7.43 -16.62
N LEU A 12 -3.69 -6.35 -17.17
CA LEU A 12 -3.02 -5.05 -17.18
C LEU A 12 -2.83 -4.53 -15.77
N ASP A 13 -3.85 -4.65 -14.92
CA ASP A 13 -3.78 -4.21 -13.54
C ASP A 13 -2.70 -4.97 -12.77
N GLU A 14 -2.61 -6.28 -12.97
CA GLU A 14 -1.60 -7.12 -12.32
C GLU A 14 -0.20 -6.66 -12.71
N SER A 15 0.07 -6.43 -13.99
CA SER A 15 1.37 -5.97 -14.46
C SER A 15 1.69 -4.57 -13.93
N PHE A 16 0.70 -3.68 -13.96
CA PHE A 16 0.83 -2.31 -13.52
C PHE A 16 1.20 -2.25 -12.03
N PHE A 17 0.51 -3.05 -11.21
CA PHE A 17 0.77 -3.09 -9.77
C PHE A 17 2.09 -3.79 -9.46
N ARG A 18 2.40 -4.86 -10.17
CA ARG A 18 3.61 -5.67 -9.96
C ARG A 18 4.88 -4.83 -10.18
N VAL A 19 4.92 -4.02 -11.23
CA VAL A 19 6.06 -3.15 -11.50
C VAL A 19 6.32 -2.21 -10.33
N ARG A 20 5.27 -1.66 -9.75
CA ARG A 20 5.38 -0.76 -8.62
C ARG A 20 5.79 -1.49 -7.35
N PHE A 21 5.21 -2.65 -7.12
CA PHE A 21 5.50 -3.49 -5.97
C PHE A 21 6.97 -3.90 -5.94
N ASP A 22 7.51 -4.27 -7.10
CA ASP A 22 8.89 -4.76 -7.20
C ASP A 22 9.92 -3.67 -6.89
N ARG A 23 9.54 -2.40 -6.93
CA ARG A 23 10.43 -1.29 -6.58
C ARG A 23 10.51 -1.01 -5.09
N LEU A 24 9.67 -1.68 -4.30
CA LEU A 24 9.57 -1.41 -2.87
C LEU A 24 10.56 -2.26 -2.09
N THR A 25 11.08 -1.68 -1.00
CA THR A 25 11.85 -2.46 -0.02
C THR A 25 10.90 -3.30 0.81
N ALA A 26 11.43 -4.26 1.55
CA ALA A 26 10.62 -5.11 2.42
C ALA A 26 9.83 -4.30 3.44
N THR A 27 10.45 -3.28 4.04
CA THR A 27 9.78 -2.43 5.02
C THR A 27 8.70 -1.56 4.37
N GLU A 28 8.94 -1.08 3.16
CA GLU A 28 7.94 -0.32 2.41
C GLU A 28 6.73 -1.18 2.07
N LYS A 29 6.96 -2.43 1.69
CA LYS A 29 5.88 -3.37 1.41
C LYS A 29 5.01 -3.58 2.64
N ARG A 30 5.62 -3.73 3.80
CA ARG A 30 4.88 -3.90 5.05
C ARG A 30 4.07 -2.65 5.39
N TYR A 31 4.62 -1.47 5.17
CA TYR A 31 3.90 -0.21 5.40
C TYR A 31 2.63 -0.15 4.55
N LEU A 32 2.76 -0.39 3.25
CA LEU A 32 1.63 -0.36 2.34
C LEU A 32 0.62 -1.47 2.64
N ARG A 33 1.10 -2.65 3.06
CA ARG A 33 0.19 -3.73 3.45
C ARG A 33 -0.62 -3.36 4.69
N ALA A 34 0.01 -2.67 5.65
CA ALA A 34 -0.70 -2.18 6.83
C ALA A 34 -1.78 -1.17 6.45
N MET A 35 -1.48 -0.27 5.52
CA MET A 35 -2.48 0.65 4.99
C MET A 35 -3.64 -0.10 4.35
N ALA A 36 -3.33 -1.14 3.57
CA ALA A 36 -4.34 -1.95 2.91
C ALA A 36 -5.25 -2.65 3.91
N GLU A 37 -4.68 -3.07 5.03
CA GLU A 37 -5.46 -3.73 6.09
C GLU A 37 -6.51 -2.78 6.67
N LEU A 38 -6.19 -1.49 6.76
CA LEU A 38 -7.12 -0.48 7.26
C LEU A 38 -8.20 -0.14 6.24
N GLY A 39 -8.05 -0.56 4.99
CA GLY A 39 -9.02 -0.34 3.94
C GLY A 39 -8.62 0.74 2.95
N PRO A 40 -9.46 0.97 1.92
CA PRO A 40 -9.21 2.04 0.95
C PRO A 40 -9.43 3.41 1.60
N GLY A 41 -8.92 4.45 0.96
CA GLY A 41 -9.08 5.81 1.43
C GLY A 41 -7.92 6.28 2.28
N ALA A 42 -8.10 7.43 2.92
CA ALA A 42 -7.06 8.04 3.73
C ALA A 42 -7.07 7.49 5.15
N HIS A 43 -5.89 7.32 5.72
CA HIS A 43 -5.74 6.84 7.09
C HIS A 43 -4.76 7.74 7.83
N ARG A 44 -4.96 7.89 9.13
CA ARG A 44 -4.03 8.65 9.97
C ARG A 44 -2.72 7.89 10.11
N SER A 45 -1.61 8.63 10.14
CA SER A 45 -0.29 8.03 10.32
C SER A 45 -0.22 7.21 11.60
N GLY A 46 -0.90 7.65 12.67
CA GLY A 46 -0.95 6.92 13.93
C GLY A 46 -1.65 5.57 13.80
N ASP A 47 -2.69 5.49 12.97
CA ASP A 47 -3.41 4.23 12.74
C ASP A 47 -2.54 3.24 11.97
N ILE A 48 -1.79 3.72 11.00
CA ILE A 48 -0.86 2.87 10.24
C ILE A 48 0.24 2.35 11.16
N ALA A 49 0.79 3.23 11.98
CA ALA A 49 1.80 2.87 12.97
C ALA A 49 1.27 1.81 13.93
N GLY A 50 0.03 1.97 14.39
CA GLY A 50 -0.62 1.00 15.25
C GLY A 50 -0.75 -0.36 14.61
N ALA A 51 -1.09 -0.41 13.32
CA ALA A 51 -1.21 -1.66 12.60
C ALA A 51 0.15 -2.37 12.47
N LEU A 52 1.24 -1.61 12.42
CA LEU A 52 2.59 -2.16 12.35
C LEU A 52 3.22 -2.40 13.72
N GLY A 53 2.59 -1.91 14.79
CA GLY A 53 3.13 -2.03 16.12
C GLY A 53 4.39 -1.21 16.34
N LYS A 54 4.51 -0.07 15.65
CA LYS A 54 5.67 0.81 15.73
C LYS A 54 5.25 2.25 15.99
N PRO A 55 6.10 3.07 16.61
CA PRO A 55 5.76 4.48 16.81
C PRO A 55 5.77 5.25 15.48
N VAL A 56 4.93 6.28 15.41
CA VAL A 56 4.81 7.12 14.21
C VAL A 56 6.18 7.67 13.79
N THR A 57 6.97 8.10 14.75
CA THR A 57 8.28 8.69 14.49
C THR A 57 9.24 7.73 13.81
N ALA A 58 9.13 6.44 14.10
CA ALA A 58 9.97 5.42 13.47
C ALA A 58 9.61 5.21 11.99
N LEU A 59 8.41 5.62 11.59
CA LEU A 59 7.93 5.42 10.22
C LEU A 59 8.01 6.67 9.34
N ALA A 60 8.47 7.79 9.90
CA ALA A 60 8.49 9.06 9.17
C ALA A 60 9.37 9.00 7.91
N VAL A 61 10.56 8.42 8.01
CA VAL A 61 11.47 8.29 6.87
C VAL A 61 10.89 7.36 5.82
N LEU A 62 10.31 6.27 6.27
CA LEU A 62 9.67 5.29 5.40
C LEU A 62 8.50 5.91 4.63
N ARG A 63 7.68 6.68 5.32
CA ARG A 63 6.56 7.40 4.70
C ARG A 63 7.06 8.36 3.64
N GLN A 64 8.09 9.12 3.94
CA GLN A 64 8.66 10.08 3.00
C GLN A 64 9.20 9.37 1.75
N SER A 65 9.88 8.25 1.93
CA SER A 65 10.39 7.46 0.82
C SER A 65 9.25 7.00 -0.10
N LEU A 66 8.14 6.56 0.48
CA LEU A 66 6.98 6.11 -0.29
C LEU A 66 6.30 7.26 -1.03
N ILE A 67 6.29 8.45 -0.44
CA ILE A 67 5.77 9.64 -1.11
C ILE A 67 6.65 9.96 -2.32
N LEU A 68 7.96 9.91 -2.16
CA LEU A 68 8.90 10.19 -3.25
C LEU A 68 8.78 9.17 -4.38
N LYS A 69 8.45 7.93 -4.05
CA LYS A 69 8.21 6.88 -5.06
C LYS A 69 6.84 7.00 -5.73
N GLY A 70 6.00 7.94 -5.26
CA GLY A 70 4.69 8.14 -5.85
C GLY A 70 3.65 7.10 -5.46
N MET A 71 3.88 6.35 -4.37
CA MET A 71 2.97 5.29 -3.94
C MET A 71 1.88 5.78 -3.01
N ILE A 72 2.16 6.83 -2.25
CA ILE A 72 1.22 7.41 -1.30
C ILE A 72 1.30 8.94 -1.38
N TRP A 73 0.29 9.60 -0.84
CA TRP A 73 0.26 11.06 -0.74
C TRP A 73 -0.50 11.45 0.52
N SER A 74 -0.40 12.71 0.88
CA SER A 74 -1.05 13.24 2.07
C SER A 74 -2.22 14.14 1.65
N PRO A 75 -3.47 13.63 1.68
CA PRO A 75 -4.64 14.45 1.31
C PRO A 75 -4.92 15.54 2.32
N SER A 76 -4.53 15.36 3.58
CA SER A 76 -4.61 16.38 4.61
C SER A 76 -3.53 16.12 5.64
N HIS A 77 -3.28 17.11 6.52
CA HIS A 77 -2.22 17.00 7.52
C HIS A 77 -2.41 15.77 8.40
N GLY A 78 -1.38 14.95 8.46
CA GLY A 78 -1.40 13.74 9.29
C GLY A 78 -2.07 12.54 8.65
N ASP A 79 -2.66 12.70 7.47
CA ASP A 79 -3.31 11.61 6.75
C ASP A 79 -2.44 11.10 5.61
N THR A 80 -2.65 9.83 5.25
CA THR A 80 -1.91 9.17 4.18
C THR A 80 -2.88 8.31 3.37
N ALA A 81 -2.78 8.38 2.05
CA ALA A 81 -3.64 7.61 1.15
C ALA A 81 -2.82 7.03 0.01
N PHE A 82 -3.32 5.94 -0.59
CA PHE A 82 -2.71 5.38 -1.78
C PHE A 82 -2.87 6.34 -2.96
N THR A 83 -1.81 6.51 -3.74
CA THR A 83 -1.86 7.25 -4.99
C THR A 83 -2.55 6.44 -6.08
N VAL A 84 -2.32 5.13 -6.07
CA VAL A 84 -2.81 4.22 -7.11
C VAL A 84 -4.10 3.55 -6.65
N PRO A 85 -5.22 3.77 -7.34
CA PRO A 85 -6.49 3.12 -6.98
C PRO A 85 -6.37 1.60 -7.00
N LEU A 86 -7.04 0.94 -6.08
CA LEU A 86 -7.11 -0.52 -5.97
C LEU A 86 -5.79 -1.20 -5.61
N PHE A 87 -4.75 -0.43 -5.31
CA PHE A 87 -3.48 -1.01 -4.89
C PHE A 87 -3.62 -1.71 -3.54
N ASP A 88 -4.55 -1.27 -2.70
CA ASP A 88 -4.85 -1.92 -1.43
C ASP A 88 -5.30 -3.37 -1.64
N ASP A 89 -6.19 -3.61 -2.61
CA ASP A 89 -6.64 -4.98 -2.92
C ASP A 89 -5.48 -5.83 -3.44
N PHE A 90 -4.64 -5.24 -4.28
CA PHE A 90 -3.45 -5.93 -4.79
C PHE A 90 -2.53 -6.35 -3.64
N MET A 91 -2.27 -5.45 -2.70
CA MET A 91 -1.41 -5.73 -1.55
C MET A 91 -1.96 -6.89 -0.71
N LYS A 92 -3.27 -6.93 -0.49
CA LYS A 92 -3.89 -8.02 0.26
C LYS A 92 -3.77 -9.36 -0.45
N ARG A 93 -3.85 -9.36 -1.79
CA ARG A 93 -3.71 -10.59 -2.56
C ARG A 93 -2.29 -11.11 -2.55
N ILE A 94 -1.31 -10.21 -2.67
CA ILE A 94 0.09 -10.62 -2.79
C ILE A 94 0.77 -10.86 -1.45
N MET A 95 0.24 -10.27 -0.37
CA MET A 95 0.74 -10.44 1.00
C MET A 95 -0.42 -10.84 1.92
N PRO A 96 -0.98 -12.04 1.73
CA PRO A 96 -2.13 -12.46 2.54
C PRO A 96 -1.74 -12.81 3.97
N GLY A 97 -2.75 -12.91 4.84
CA GLY A 97 -2.54 -13.32 6.22
C GLY A 97 -1.94 -12.22 7.07
N ASP A 98 -1.22 -12.61 8.11
CA ASP A 98 -0.65 -11.69 9.09
C ASP A 98 0.88 -11.75 9.18
N ASP A 99 1.52 -12.58 8.37
CA ASP A 99 2.98 -12.77 8.43
C ASP A 99 3.75 -11.47 8.15
N TRP A 100 3.14 -10.57 7.39
CA TRP A 100 3.76 -9.28 7.06
C TRP A 100 3.93 -8.38 8.29
N LYS A 101 3.23 -8.65 9.40
CA LYS A 101 3.31 -7.86 10.63
C LYS A 101 4.63 -8.09 11.38
N THR A 102 5.25 -9.23 11.18
CA THR A 102 6.51 -9.59 11.84
C THR A 102 7.67 -9.47 10.88
N GLU A 103 8.81 -9.07 11.41
CA GLU A 103 10.05 -8.97 10.63
C GLU A 103 10.80 -10.27 10.55
#